data_ef349a4fb2b80f8cd51ab3522546f4bb
#
_entry.id   ef349a4fb2b80f8cd51ab3522546f4bb
#
_cell.length_a   1.000
_cell.length_b   1.000
_cell.length_c   1.000
_cell.angle_alpha   90.00
_cell.angle_beta   90.00
_cell.angle_gamma   90.00
#
_symmetry.space_group_name_H-M   'P 1'
#
loop_
_entity.id
_entity.type
_entity.pdbx_description
1 polymer ?
#
loop_
_entity_poly.entity_id
_entity_poly.type
_entity_poly.pdbx_seq_one_letter_code
_entity_poly.pdbx_strand_id
1 'polypeptide(L)'
;MRGARWALLAAAGLLAIAFVALVLRWVPGWLAPTHGLSAGQRAEEVERVRTSLLTMLAGGVAIVGVTYTIKTFRLNLQGQLTERFTRAIDQLGSSQIDVCLGGIYALGRIARESKSDHGPIMEILAGYIREHAPHLPPTFAARGREERDGDKVERQPGPQATRAVRTLRAAIDVQAALSVIAGRVLAYDSGRAFDLSSTDLRGCDLRRAALAGIDLSLSDLSGANLRGVDLTHAEISEARLTGATLTEANLTEANLSGASLAGADLVDAVLNGAVLTGCELVAADLTSAYLADADLSEADLTGATLIADLSGANLTDAVLDEITLAGSVYTAGTRWPSWFEPLEHGAVEEGPASAPTAPTA
;
A
#
# COMPACT_ATOMS: atom_id res chain seq x y z
N MET A 1 -24.37 -37.63 -18.93
CA MET A 1 -22.95 -37.83 -18.49
C MET A 1 -22.76 -37.87 -16.96
N ARG A 2 -23.56 -37.23 -16.12
CA ARG A 2 -23.40 -37.25 -14.64
C ARG A 2 -23.74 -38.64 -14.04
N GLY A 3 -24.76 -39.37 -14.51
CA GLY A 3 -25.15 -40.69 -13.97
C GLY A 3 -24.09 -41.79 -14.13
N ALA A 4 -23.36 -41.82 -15.25
CA ALA A 4 -22.30 -42.80 -15.50
C ALA A 4 -21.08 -42.62 -14.55
N ARG A 5 -20.75 -41.42 -14.13
CA ARG A 5 -19.69 -41.14 -13.16
C ARG A 5 -20.04 -41.64 -11.75
N TRP A 6 -21.30 -41.47 -11.33
CA TRP A 6 -21.76 -41.95 -10.03
C TRP A 6 -21.82 -43.50 -9.98
N ALA A 7 -22.21 -44.13 -11.09
CA ALA A 7 -22.20 -45.61 -11.19
C ALA A 7 -20.78 -46.17 -11.13
N LEU A 8 -19.79 -45.51 -11.77
CA LEU A 8 -18.37 -45.91 -11.71
C LEU A 8 -17.78 -45.72 -10.30
N LEU A 9 -18.12 -44.65 -9.61
CA LEU A 9 -17.64 -44.40 -8.24
C LEU A 9 -18.26 -45.40 -7.26
N ALA A 10 -19.54 -45.74 -7.42
CA ALA A 10 -20.21 -46.78 -6.62
C ALA A 10 -19.60 -48.17 -6.86
N ALA A 11 -19.33 -48.53 -8.12
CA ALA A 11 -18.68 -49.81 -8.46
C ALA A 11 -17.24 -49.88 -7.90
N ALA A 12 -16.44 -48.79 -7.97
CA ALA A 12 -15.12 -48.73 -7.39
C ALA A 12 -15.16 -48.85 -5.87
N GLY A 13 -16.14 -48.24 -5.19
CA GLY A 13 -16.36 -48.39 -3.74
C GLY A 13 -16.68 -49.82 -3.32
N LEU A 14 -17.56 -50.49 -4.08
CA LEU A 14 -17.93 -51.91 -3.84
C LEU A 14 -16.69 -52.83 -4.03
N LEU A 15 -15.89 -52.59 -5.07
CA LEU A 15 -14.66 -53.32 -5.32
C LEU A 15 -13.63 -53.15 -4.19
N ALA A 16 -13.51 -51.93 -3.68
CA ALA A 16 -12.60 -51.63 -2.54
C ALA A 16 -13.07 -52.34 -1.27
N ILE A 17 -14.37 -52.36 -0.97
CA ILE A 17 -14.94 -53.08 0.16
C ILE A 17 -14.72 -54.61 0.02
N ALA A 18 -14.97 -55.16 -1.16
CA ALA A 18 -14.72 -56.56 -1.43
C ALA A 18 -13.25 -56.95 -1.30
N PHE A 19 -12.34 -56.10 -1.75
CA PHE A 19 -10.89 -56.28 -1.59
C PHE A 19 -10.47 -56.29 -0.11
N VAL A 20 -10.97 -55.31 0.65
CA VAL A 20 -10.70 -55.26 2.11
C VAL A 20 -11.24 -56.49 2.81
N ALA A 21 -12.45 -56.95 2.50
CA ALA A 21 -13.02 -58.17 3.05
C ALA A 21 -12.18 -59.42 2.72
N LEU A 22 -11.66 -59.49 1.49
CA LEU A 22 -10.77 -60.57 1.06
C LEU A 22 -9.43 -60.56 1.85
N VAL A 23 -8.82 -59.38 1.97
CA VAL A 23 -7.58 -59.20 2.75
C VAL A 23 -7.77 -59.60 4.20
N LEU A 24 -8.84 -59.14 4.84
CA LEU A 24 -9.16 -59.50 6.24
C LEU A 24 -9.48 -60.99 6.45
N ARG A 25 -9.90 -61.68 5.40
CA ARG A 25 -10.13 -63.13 5.45
C ARG A 25 -8.84 -63.96 5.31
N TRP A 26 -7.91 -63.56 4.46
CA TRP A 26 -6.78 -64.37 4.08
C TRP A 26 -5.45 -63.95 4.77
N VAL A 27 -5.19 -62.68 4.92
CA VAL A 27 -3.93 -62.14 5.40
C VAL A 27 -3.67 -62.44 6.89
N PRO A 28 -4.64 -62.40 7.82
CA PRO A 28 -4.38 -62.75 9.21
C PRO A 28 -3.85 -64.16 9.42
N GLY A 29 -4.35 -65.11 8.60
CA GLY A 29 -3.86 -66.51 8.66
C GLY A 29 -2.42 -66.67 8.19
N TRP A 30 -1.92 -65.79 7.36
CA TRP A 30 -0.55 -65.73 6.83
C TRP A 30 0.43 -65.04 7.78
N LEU A 31 -0.05 -63.96 8.45
CA LEU A 31 0.77 -63.15 9.35
C LEU A 31 0.85 -63.71 10.78
N ALA A 32 -0.11 -64.53 11.19
CA ALA A 32 -0.12 -65.09 12.54
C ALA A 32 0.99 -66.14 12.71
N PRO A 33 1.82 -66.11 13.77
CA PRO A 33 2.82 -67.13 14.05
C PRO A 33 2.11 -68.47 14.40
N THR A 34 2.32 -69.50 13.58
CA THR A 34 1.59 -70.79 13.71
C THR A 34 2.43 -71.95 14.24
N HIS A 35 3.76 -71.81 14.37
CA HIS A 35 4.64 -72.86 14.79
C HIS A 35 4.53 -73.06 16.29
N GLY A 36 4.26 -74.32 16.71
CA GLY A 36 4.27 -74.77 18.11
C GLY A 36 3.00 -74.46 18.94
N LEU A 37 1.95 -73.88 18.33
CA LEU A 37 0.72 -73.49 19.00
C LEU A 37 -0.39 -74.55 18.85
N SER A 38 -1.22 -74.78 19.93
CA SER A 38 -2.44 -75.60 19.87
C SER A 38 -3.50 -74.91 18.93
N ALA A 39 -4.51 -75.71 18.52
CA ALA A 39 -5.55 -75.17 17.59
C ALA A 39 -6.33 -73.95 18.15
N GLY A 40 -6.59 -73.86 19.44
CA GLY A 40 -7.22 -72.76 20.12
C GLY A 40 -6.33 -71.53 20.16
N GLN A 41 -5.04 -71.68 20.49
CA GLN A 41 -4.08 -70.58 20.52
C GLN A 41 -3.86 -69.93 19.11
N ARG A 42 -3.91 -70.73 18.03
CA ARG A 42 -3.82 -70.25 16.66
C ARG A 42 -5.03 -69.41 16.32
N ALA A 43 -6.23 -69.79 16.71
CA ALA A 43 -7.45 -69.02 16.46
C ALA A 43 -7.41 -67.64 17.14
N GLU A 44 -6.90 -67.59 18.40
CA GLU A 44 -6.75 -66.34 19.16
C GLU A 44 -5.71 -65.41 18.51
N GLU A 45 -4.57 -65.92 18.04
CA GLU A 45 -3.53 -65.12 17.37
C GLU A 45 -4.04 -64.55 16.00
N VAL A 46 -4.75 -65.36 15.22
CA VAL A 46 -5.36 -64.91 13.96
C VAL A 46 -6.38 -63.77 14.21
N GLU A 47 -7.18 -63.92 15.28
CA GLU A 47 -8.16 -62.89 15.64
C GLU A 47 -7.49 -61.58 16.13
N ARG A 48 -6.37 -61.67 16.88
CA ARG A 48 -5.57 -60.51 17.31
C ARG A 48 -4.99 -59.76 16.12
N VAL A 49 -4.40 -60.49 15.14
CA VAL A 49 -3.87 -59.89 13.90
C VAL A 49 -4.98 -59.26 13.09
N ARG A 50 -6.16 -59.89 12.99
CA ARG A 50 -7.32 -59.33 12.31
C ARG A 50 -7.78 -58.02 12.95
N THR A 51 -7.88 -57.97 14.28
CA THR A 51 -8.24 -56.78 15.04
C THR A 51 -7.24 -55.62 14.83
N SER A 52 -5.94 -55.98 14.86
CA SER A 52 -4.87 -55.00 14.58
C SER A 52 -4.93 -54.43 13.18
N LEU A 53 -5.19 -55.27 12.16
CA LEU A 53 -5.35 -54.83 10.78
C LEU A 53 -6.60 -53.94 10.60
N LEU A 54 -7.72 -54.26 11.24
CA LEU A 54 -8.93 -53.44 11.24
C LEU A 54 -8.68 -52.08 11.87
N THR A 55 -7.94 -52.03 13.00
CA THR A 55 -7.59 -50.77 13.67
C THR A 55 -6.69 -49.90 12.79
N MET A 56 -5.68 -50.49 12.15
CA MET A 56 -4.80 -49.78 11.21
C MET A 56 -5.57 -49.25 10.00
N LEU A 57 -6.48 -50.07 9.43
CA LEU A 57 -7.32 -49.69 8.32
C LEU A 57 -8.25 -48.52 8.69
N ALA A 58 -8.91 -48.61 9.85
CA ALA A 58 -9.76 -47.54 10.37
C ALA A 58 -8.97 -46.24 10.59
N GLY A 59 -7.76 -46.32 11.15
CA GLY A 59 -6.86 -45.19 11.27
C GLY A 59 -6.46 -44.59 9.92
N GLY A 60 -6.12 -45.41 8.93
CA GLY A 60 -5.81 -44.99 7.57
C GLY A 60 -6.98 -44.26 6.89
N VAL A 61 -8.20 -44.82 6.99
CA VAL A 61 -9.41 -44.18 6.45
C VAL A 61 -9.70 -42.87 7.15
N ALA A 62 -9.50 -42.78 8.47
CA ALA A 62 -9.68 -41.52 9.21
C ALA A 62 -8.69 -40.45 8.76
N ILE A 63 -7.42 -40.80 8.56
CA ILE A 63 -6.38 -39.86 8.05
C ILE A 63 -6.76 -39.35 6.65
N VAL A 64 -7.16 -40.25 5.74
CA VAL A 64 -7.60 -39.87 4.39
C VAL A 64 -8.83 -38.96 4.45
N GLY A 65 -9.81 -39.29 5.30
CA GLY A 65 -11.01 -38.49 5.50
C GLY A 65 -10.70 -37.08 6.01
N VAL A 66 -9.84 -36.96 7.03
CA VAL A 66 -9.38 -35.65 7.56
C VAL A 66 -8.63 -34.85 6.49
N THR A 67 -7.71 -35.50 5.76
CA THR A 67 -6.94 -34.84 4.69
C THR A 67 -7.84 -34.34 3.58
N TYR A 68 -8.82 -35.13 3.15
CA TYR A 68 -9.81 -34.76 2.16
C TYR A 68 -10.69 -33.60 2.63
N THR A 69 -11.14 -33.63 3.87
CA THR A 69 -11.93 -32.56 4.50
C THR A 69 -11.16 -31.25 4.53
N ILE A 70 -9.89 -31.28 4.97
CA ILE A 70 -9.02 -30.10 4.98
C ILE A 70 -8.84 -29.54 3.55
N LYS A 71 -8.58 -30.39 2.57
CA LYS A 71 -8.42 -30.00 1.18
C LYS A 71 -9.70 -29.37 0.62
N THR A 72 -10.84 -29.99 0.86
CA THR A 72 -12.15 -29.47 0.40
C THR A 72 -12.51 -28.15 1.07
N PHE A 73 -12.21 -28.02 2.38
CA PHE A 73 -12.41 -26.78 3.11
C PHE A 73 -11.57 -25.63 2.54
N ARG A 74 -10.28 -25.89 2.25
CA ARG A 74 -9.39 -24.90 1.61
C ARG A 74 -9.89 -24.48 0.23
N LEU A 75 -10.33 -25.42 -0.60
CA LEU A 75 -10.89 -25.12 -1.92
C LEU A 75 -12.17 -24.28 -1.84
N ASN A 76 -13.05 -24.57 -0.88
CA ASN A 76 -14.27 -23.79 -0.66
C ASN A 76 -13.96 -22.37 -0.19
N LEU A 77 -12.98 -22.19 0.69
CA LEU A 77 -12.53 -20.86 1.13
C LEU A 77 -11.99 -20.05 -0.05
N GLN A 78 -11.15 -20.63 -0.89
CA GLN A 78 -10.63 -19.97 -2.09
C GLN A 78 -11.75 -19.58 -3.07
N GLY A 79 -12.74 -20.46 -3.27
CA GLY A 79 -13.89 -20.16 -4.11
C GLY A 79 -14.73 -18.99 -3.60
N GLN A 80 -14.95 -18.91 -2.28
CA GLN A 80 -15.67 -17.78 -1.67
C GLN A 80 -14.92 -16.45 -1.78
N LEU A 81 -13.58 -16.46 -1.63
CA LEU A 81 -12.75 -15.26 -1.81
C LEU A 81 -12.84 -14.77 -3.26
N THR A 82 -12.72 -15.67 -4.24
CA THR A 82 -12.82 -15.30 -5.66
C THR A 82 -14.20 -14.71 -5.99
N GLU A 83 -15.30 -15.29 -5.47
CA GLU A 83 -16.65 -14.76 -5.69
C GLU A 83 -16.82 -13.37 -5.07
N ARG A 84 -16.32 -13.16 -3.85
CA ARG A 84 -16.35 -11.84 -3.18
C ARG A 84 -15.56 -10.81 -3.96
N PHE A 85 -14.36 -11.17 -4.43
CA PHE A 85 -13.50 -10.31 -5.23
C PHE A 85 -14.19 -9.90 -6.55
N THR A 86 -14.73 -10.87 -7.33
CA THR A 86 -15.43 -10.58 -8.57
C THR A 86 -16.61 -9.63 -8.34
N ARG A 87 -17.42 -9.89 -7.29
CA ARG A 87 -18.54 -9.01 -6.95
C ARG A 87 -18.09 -7.61 -6.56
N ALA A 88 -17.00 -7.48 -5.84
CA ALA A 88 -16.45 -6.16 -5.46
C ALA A 88 -15.95 -5.38 -6.69
N ILE A 89 -15.33 -6.05 -7.66
CA ILE A 89 -14.93 -5.44 -8.95
C ILE A 89 -16.16 -5.00 -9.76
N ASP A 90 -17.20 -5.83 -9.85
CA ASP A 90 -18.44 -5.46 -10.54
C ASP A 90 -19.08 -4.22 -9.88
N GLN A 91 -19.04 -4.13 -8.55
CA GLN A 91 -19.52 -2.97 -7.80
C GLN A 91 -18.67 -1.73 -8.02
N LEU A 92 -17.35 -1.86 -8.11
CA LEU A 92 -16.43 -0.75 -8.39
C LEU A 92 -16.76 -0.07 -9.72
N GLY A 93 -17.13 -0.84 -10.75
CA GLY A 93 -17.55 -0.33 -12.06
C GLY A 93 -18.96 0.25 -12.09
N SER A 94 -19.69 0.30 -10.97
CA SER A 94 -21.08 0.77 -10.94
C SER A 94 -21.20 2.29 -11.15
N SER A 95 -22.21 2.68 -11.92
CA SER A 95 -22.56 4.10 -12.05
C SER A 95 -23.25 4.68 -10.81
N GLN A 96 -23.70 3.85 -9.86
CA GLN A 96 -24.29 4.28 -8.59
C GLN A 96 -23.19 4.43 -7.53
N ILE A 97 -23.06 5.64 -6.95
CA ILE A 97 -21.99 5.96 -6.01
C ILE A 97 -22.00 5.03 -4.78
N ASP A 98 -23.16 4.75 -4.22
CA ASP A 98 -23.28 3.90 -3.03
C ASP A 98 -22.80 2.46 -3.30
N VAL A 99 -23.06 1.95 -4.51
CA VAL A 99 -22.62 0.61 -4.94
C VAL A 99 -21.10 0.62 -5.18
N CYS A 100 -20.58 1.66 -5.84
CA CYS A 100 -19.15 1.85 -6.08
C CYS A 100 -18.38 1.91 -4.76
N LEU A 101 -18.81 2.73 -3.79
CA LEU A 101 -18.22 2.80 -2.45
C LEU A 101 -18.25 1.45 -1.74
N GLY A 102 -19.35 0.70 -1.87
CA GLY A 102 -19.45 -0.68 -1.38
C GLY A 102 -18.36 -1.58 -1.96
N GLY A 103 -18.09 -1.48 -3.26
CA GLY A 103 -17.02 -2.19 -3.97
C GLY A 103 -15.62 -1.81 -3.45
N ILE A 104 -15.34 -0.50 -3.31
CA ILE A 104 -14.05 0.01 -2.79
C ILE A 104 -13.77 -0.55 -1.39
N TYR A 105 -14.73 -0.44 -0.46
CA TYR A 105 -14.54 -0.94 0.90
C TYR A 105 -14.49 -2.46 0.98
N ALA A 106 -15.23 -3.19 0.12
CA ALA A 106 -15.14 -4.64 0.03
C ALA A 106 -13.75 -5.09 -0.44
N LEU A 107 -13.18 -4.42 -1.46
CA LEU A 107 -11.80 -4.65 -1.92
C LEU A 107 -10.80 -4.37 -0.79
N GLY A 108 -10.94 -3.25 -0.09
CA GLY A 108 -10.08 -2.91 1.04
C GLY A 108 -10.13 -3.96 2.17
N ARG A 109 -11.29 -4.56 2.42
CA ARG A 109 -11.42 -5.66 3.38
C ARG A 109 -10.71 -6.92 2.91
N ILE A 110 -10.90 -7.32 1.64
CA ILE A 110 -10.22 -8.49 1.06
C ILE A 110 -8.70 -8.29 1.11
N ALA A 111 -8.20 -7.10 0.76
CA ALA A 111 -6.78 -6.78 0.79
C ALA A 111 -6.15 -6.93 2.19
N ARG A 112 -6.90 -6.63 3.25
CA ARG A 112 -6.43 -6.84 4.63
C ARG A 112 -6.48 -8.31 5.07
N GLU A 113 -7.41 -9.08 4.54
CA GLU A 113 -7.60 -10.50 4.88
C GLU A 113 -6.66 -11.43 4.09
N SER A 114 -6.22 -11.03 2.90
CA SER A 114 -5.43 -11.87 1.97
C SER A 114 -4.14 -11.18 1.52
N LYS A 115 -3.00 -11.70 1.97
CA LYS A 115 -1.68 -11.20 1.54
C LYS A 115 -1.46 -11.36 0.02
N SER A 116 -1.98 -12.44 -0.58
CA SER A 116 -1.83 -12.70 -2.01
C SER A 116 -2.61 -11.72 -2.89
N ASP A 117 -3.76 -11.25 -2.40
CA ASP A 117 -4.66 -10.38 -3.15
C ASP A 117 -4.42 -8.90 -2.85
N HIS A 118 -3.62 -8.60 -1.81
CA HIS A 118 -3.31 -7.24 -1.37
C HIS A 118 -2.74 -6.38 -2.50
N GLY A 119 -1.60 -6.78 -3.08
CA GLY A 119 -0.94 -6.02 -4.14
C GLY A 119 -1.85 -5.76 -5.35
N PRO A 120 -2.45 -6.79 -5.97
CA PRO A 120 -3.39 -6.61 -7.07
C PRO A 120 -4.56 -5.67 -6.75
N ILE A 121 -5.12 -5.71 -5.53
CA ILE A 121 -6.21 -4.82 -5.13
C ILE A 121 -5.72 -3.37 -5.02
N MET A 122 -4.54 -3.13 -4.44
CA MET A 122 -3.96 -1.79 -4.35
C MET A 122 -3.70 -1.21 -5.75
N GLU A 123 -3.19 -2.01 -6.68
CA GLU A 123 -2.99 -1.63 -8.08
C GLU A 123 -4.31 -1.27 -8.79
N ILE A 124 -5.38 -2.03 -8.55
CA ILE A 124 -6.72 -1.75 -9.09
C ILE A 124 -7.24 -0.42 -8.55
N LEU A 125 -7.13 -0.19 -7.24
CA LEU A 125 -7.59 1.05 -6.62
C LEU A 125 -6.75 2.26 -7.06
N ALA A 126 -5.44 2.10 -7.22
CA ALA A 126 -4.57 3.14 -7.77
C ALA A 126 -4.94 3.48 -9.23
N GLY A 127 -5.17 2.46 -10.06
CA GLY A 127 -5.67 2.64 -11.43
C GLY A 127 -7.03 3.32 -11.47
N TYR A 128 -7.94 2.96 -10.56
CA TYR A 128 -9.24 3.61 -10.40
C TYR A 128 -9.10 5.12 -10.10
N ILE A 129 -8.18 5.48 -9.18
CA ILE A 129 -7.92 6.89 -8.83
C ILE A 129 -7.39 7.65 -10.04
N ARG A 130 -6.41 7.10 -10.77
CA ARG A 130 -5.85 7.75 -11.97
C ARG A 130 -6.88 7.97 -13.07
N GLU A 131 -7.83 7.05 -13.23
CA GLU A 131 -8.91 7.19 -14.21
C GLU A 131 -9.94 8.24 -13.80
N HIS A 132 -10.27 8.35 -12.51
CA HIS A 132 -11.34 9.21 -12.01
C HIS A 132 -10.87 10.59 -11.54
N ALA A 133 -9.58 10.75 -11.25
CA ALA A 133 -8.95 12.00 -10.86
C ALA A 133 -7.66 12.27 -11.67
N PRO A 134 -7.69 12.33 -13.01
CA PRO A 134 -6.49 12.63 -13.79
C PRO A 134 -6.09 14.09 -13.62
N HIS A 135 -4.81 14.34 -13.29
CA HIS A 135 -4.21 15.66 -13.36
C HIS A 135 -3.75 15.94 -14.79
N LEU A 136 -4.41 16.85 -15.48
CA LEU A 136 -4.03 17.25 -16.82
C LEU A 136 -3.11 18.48 -16.72
N PRO A 137 -1.85 18.42 -17.21
CA PRO A 137 -0.97 19.58 -17.27
C PRO A 137 -1.63 20.75 -17.99
N PRO A 138 -1.36 22.00 -17.62
CA PRO A 138 -2.03 23.18 -18.15
C PRO A 138 -1.91 23.32 -19.67
N THR A 139 -0.90 22.75 -20.31
CA THR A 139 -0.72 22.72 -21.77
C THR A 139 -1.83 21.97 -22.52
N PHE A 140 -2.41 20.94 -21.93
CA PHE A 140 -3.53 20.21 -22.54
C PHE A 140 -4.87 20.94 -22.32
N ALA A 141 -5.03 21.61 -21.19
CA ALA A 141 -6.22 22.43 -20.92
C ALA A 141 -6.34 23.63 -21.87
N ALA A 142 -5.21 24.21 -22.29
CA ALA A 142 -5.18 25.33 -23.26
C ALA A 142 -5.51 24.87 -24.68
N ARG A 143 -4.98 23.74 -25.15
CA ARG A 143 -5.29 23.24 -26.51
C ARG A 143 -6.76 22.85 -26.69
N GLY A 144 -7.39 22.28 -25.66
CA GLY A 144 -8.82 21.97 -25.71
C GLY A 144 -9.75 23.19 -25.69
N ARG A 145 -9.23 24.38 -25.37
CA ARG A 145 -9.97 25.67 -25.48
C ARG A 145 -9.84 26.33 -26.85
N GLU A 146 -8.68 26.25 -27.49
CA GLU A 146 -8.45 26.85 -28.81
C GLU A 146 -9.20 26.12 -29.95
N GLU A 147 -9.38 24.78 -29.86
CA GLU A 147 -10.14 24.01 -30.85
C GLU A 147 -11.67 24.19 -30.73
N ARG A 148 -12.20 24.82 -29.66
CA ARG A 148 -13.65 25.02 -29.44
C ARG A 148 -14.16 26.40 -29.75
N ASP A 149 -13.30 27.37 -30.13
CA ASP A 149 -13.72 28.75 -30.36
C ASP A 149 -14.11 29.02 -31.84
N GLY A 150 -14.11 27.99 -32.69
CA GLY A 150 -14.47 28.08 -34.10
C GLY A 150 -15.95 27.81 -34.44
N ASP A 151 -16.74 27.27 -33.54
CA ASP A 151 -18.15 26.94 -33.83
C ASP A 151 -19.10 27.73 -32.93
N LYS A 152 -19.73 28.76 -33.47
CA LYS A 152 -20.83 29.46 -32.84
C LYS A 152 -22.09 28.61 -32.87
N VAL A 153 -22.16 27.63 -31.97
CA VAL A 153 -23.40 26.93 -31.63
C VAL A 153 -24.00 27.64 -30.42
N GLU A 154 -25.22 28.16 -30.62
CA GLU A 154 -26.09 28.71 -29.60
C GLU A 154 -26.13 27.81 -28.37
N ARG A 155 -25.52 28.26 -27.26
CA ARG A 155 -25.47 27.51 -26.00
C ARG A 155 -26.85 27.49 -25.36
N GLN A 156 -27.58 26.39 -25.52
CA GLN A 156 -28.56 26.04 -24.52
C GLN A 156 -27.78 25.80 -23.19
N PRO A 157 -28.29 26.28 -22.05
CA PRO A 157 -27.63 26.07 -20.75
C PRO A 157 -27.66 24.58 -20.43
N GLY A 158 -26.64 23.86 -20.86
CA GLY A 158 -26.41 22.50 -20.48
C GLY A 158 -26.05 22.45 -18.99
N PRO A 159 -26.47 21.43 -18.25
CA PRO A 159 -26.64 21.46 -16.80
C PRO A 159 -25.32 21.64 -16.08
N GLN A 160 -25.03 22.84 -15.61
CA GLN A 160 -23.96 23.13 -14.64
C GLN A 160 -24.10 22.22 -13.39
N ALA A 161 -25.32 21.87 -13.02
CA ALA A 161 -25.63 20.91 -11.98
C ALA A 161 -25.04 19.52 -12.26
N THR A 162 -25.10 19.02 -13.50
CA THR A 162 -24.58 17.68 -13.85
C THR A 162 -23.04 17.65 -13.77
N ARG A 163 -22.35 18.76 -14.09
CA ARG A 163 -20.89 18.89 -13.98
C ARG A 163 -20.47 18.95 -12.51
N ALA A 164 -21.18 19.74 -11.68
CA ALA A 164 -20.91 19.83 -10.25
C ALA A 164 -21.14 18.50 -9.53
N VAL A 165 -22.22 17.77 -9.85
CA VAL A 165 -22.51 16.44 -9.30
C VAL A 165 -21.43 15.42 -9.72
N ARG A 166 -20.94 15.49 -10.96
CA ARG A 166 -19.89 14.61 -11.46
C ARG A 166 -18.55 14.88 -10.76
N THR A 167 -18.20 16.14 -10.51
CA THR A 167 -17.00 16.53 -9.77
C THR A 167 -17.09 16.13 -8.30
N LEU A 168 -18.26 16.31 -7.67
CA LEU A 168 -18.49 15.93 -6.27
C LEU A 168 -18.46 14.40 -6.09
N ARG A 169 -18.99 13.67 -7.06
CA ARG A 169 -18.95 12.20 -7.07
C ARG A 169 -17.52 11.67 -7.16
N ALA A 170 -16.75 12.18 -8.13
CA ALA A 170 -15.35 11.80 -8.30
C ALA A 170 -14.51 12.09 -7.04
N ALA A 171 -14.84 13.16 -6.29
CA ALA A 171 -14.15 13.47 -5.04
C ALA A 171 -14.46 12.47 -3.92
N ILE A 172 -15.67 11.91 -3.85
CA ILE A 172 -16.08 10.99 -2.79
C ILE A 172 -15.51 9.58 -3.00
N ASP A 173 -15.62 9.04 -4.21
CA ASP A 173 -15.12 7.70 -4.53
C ASP A 173 -13.59 7.65 -4.55
N VAL A 174 -12.93 8.69 -5.07
CA VAL A 174 -11.47 8.86 -5.00
C VAL A 174 -11.00 8.94 -3.55
N GLN A 175 -11.66 9.75 -2.71
CA GLN A 175 -11.32 9.83 -1.28
C GLN A 175 -11.50 8.48 -0.57
N ALA A 176 -12.53 7.71 -0.91
CA ALA A 176 -12.74 6.38 -0.36
C ALA A 176 -11.63 5.40 -0.79
N ALA A 177 -11.25 5.42 -2.07
CA ALA A 177 -10.16 4.59 -2.59
C ALA A 177 -8.81 4.97 -1.94
N LEU A 178 -8.51 6.27 -1.82
CA LEU A 178 -7.35 6.78 -1.08
C LEU A 178 -7.33 6.31 0.36
N SER A 179 -8.48 6.34 1.04
CA SER A 179 -8.59 5.88 2.44
C SER A 179 -8.28 4.38 2.58
N VAL A 180 -8.63 3.57 1.58
CA VAL A 180 -8.27 2.15 1.55
C VAL A 180 -6.77 1.96 1.33
N ILE A 181 -6.17 2.69 0.37
CA ILE A 181 -4.72 2.66 0.10
C ILE A 181 -3.95 3.16 1.33
N ALA A 182 -4.40 4.24 1.95
CA ALA A 182 -3.80 4.83 3.15
C ALA A 182 -3.82 3.90 4.38
N GLY A 183 -4.84 3.07 4.48
CA GLY A 183 -4.99 2.07 5.54
C GLY A 183 -4.46 0.67 5.17
N ARG A 184 -3.57 0.58 4.17
CA ARG A 184 -3.01 -0.69 3.71
C ARG A 184 -2.05 -1.32 4.71
N VAL A 185 -1.84 -2.61 4.59
CA VAL A 185 -0.88 -3.35 5.43
C VAL A 185 0.48 -3.32 4.74
N LEU A 186 1.37 -2.40 5.12
CA LEU A 186 2.70 -2.21 4.53
C LEU A 186 3.52 -3.51 4.43
N ALA A 187 3.39 -4.40 5.41
CA ALA A 187 4.06 -5.70 5.41
C ALA A 187 3.65 -6.62 4.24
N TYR A 188 2.55 -6.31 3.55
CA TYR A 188 2.05 -7.06 2.40
C TYR A 188 2.47 -6.47 1.06
N ASP A 189 3.00 -5.24 1.03
CA ASP A 189 3.39 -4.52 -0.19
C ASP A 189 4.56 -5.20 -0.92
N SER A 190 5.39 -5.96 -0.19
CA SER A 190 6.54 -6.72 -0.77
C SER A 190 7.49 -5.83 -1.60
N GLY A 191 7.68 -4.57 -1.20
CA GLY A 191 8.54 -3.59 -1.89
C GLY A 191 7.94 -3.03 -3.19
N ARG A 192 6.62 -3.14 -3.41
CA ARG A 192 5.94 -2.53 -4.55
C ARG A 192 5.65 -1.07 -4.29
N ALA A 193 5.99 -0.21 -5.25
CA ALA A 193 5.49 1.14 -5.33
C ALA A 193 4.09 1.12 -5.97
N PHE A 194 3.14 1.85 -5.40
CA PHE A 194 1.82 2.03 -6.01
C PHE A 194 1.79 3.38 -6.72
N ASP A 195 1.41 3.35 -7.99
CA ASP A 195 1.44 4.49 -8.88
C ASP A 195 0.15 5.32 -8.77
N LEU A 196 0.27 6.50 -8.14
CA LEU A 196 -0.73 7.57 -8.12
C LEU A 196 -0.22 8.81 -8.86
N SER A 197 0.75 8.66 -9.75
CA SER A 197 1.30 9.77 -10.52
C SER A 197 0.26 10.45 -11.39
N SER A 198 0.45 11.73 -11.67
CA SER A 198 -0.42 12.53 -12.52
C SER A 198 -1.89 12.54 -12.09
N THR A 199 -2.17 12.56 -10.79
CA THR A 199 -3.53 12.59 -10.23
C THR A 199 -3.90 13.94 -9.63
N ASP A 200 -5.19 14.31 -9.70
CA ASP A 200 -5.77 15.49 -9.06
C ASP A 200 -6.30 15.13 -7.67
N LEU A 201 -5.46 15.36 -6.66
CA LEU A 201 -5.72 15.06 -5.25
C LEU A 201 -5.88 16.33 -4.41
N ARG A 202 -6.27 17.43 -5.04
CA ARG A 202 -6.43 18.74 -4.35
C ARG A 202 -7.43 18.65 -3.20
N GLY A 203 -7.02 19.15 -2.04
CA GLY A 203 -7.84 19.20 -0.85
C GLY A 203 -8.21 17.83 -0.26
N CYS A 204 -7.61 16.72 -0.72
CA CYS A 204 -7.83 15.40 -0.13
C CYS A 204 -7.39 15.33 1.33
N ASP A 205 -8.09 14.53 2.11
CA ASP A 205 -7.71 14.21 3.48
C ASP A 205 -6.90 12.91 3.53
N LEU A 206 -5.59 13.06 3.77
CA LEU A 206 -4.61 11.98 3.87
C LEU A 206 -3.88 12.00 5.22
N ARG A 207 -4.52 12.53 6.26
CA ARG A 207 -3.94 12.58 7.60
C ARG A 207 -3.56 11.21 8.10
N ARG A 208 -2.30 11.08 8.56
CA ARG A 208 -1.73 9.83 9.11
C ARG A 208 -1.82 8.64 8.14
N ALA A 209 -1.94 8.92 6.84
CA ALA A 209 -1.94 7.90 5.81
C ALA A 209 -0.59 7.18 5.75
N ALA A 210 -0.60 5.86 5.57
CA ALA A 210 0.61 5.08 5.32
C ALA A 210 0.90 5.06 3.82
N LEU A 211 1.70 6.00 3.32
CA LEU A 211 2.01 6.19 1.91
C LEU A 211 3.50 5.99 1.60
N ALA A 212 4.23 5.27 2.47
CA ALA A 212 5.64 4.98 2.25
C ALA A 212 5.87 4.30 0.88
N GLY A 213 6.86 4.78 0.13
CA GLY A 213 7.24 4.26 -1.18
C GLY A 213 6.20 4.44 -2.29
N ILE A 214 5.22 5.33 -2.13
CA ILE A 214 4.21 5.62 -3.15
C ILE A 214 4.77 6.55 -4.23
N ASP A 215 4.27 6.42 -5.47
CA ASP A 215 4.56 7.36 -6.54
C ASP A 215 3.40 8.37 -6.67
N LEU A 216 3.69 9.64 -6.37
CA LEU A 216 2.83 10.82 -6.48
C LEU A 216 3.41 11.84 -7.45
N SER A 217 4.39 11.46 -8.27
CA SER A 217 5.03 12.37 -9.22
C SER A 217 4.02 13.05 -10.14
N LEU A 218 4.24 14.32 -10.45
CA LEU A 218 3.35 15.11 -11.32
C LEU A 218 1.90 15.27 -10.82
N SER A 219 1.58 14.90 -9.57
CA SER A 219 0.23 15.01 -9.00
C SER A 219 -0.03 16.39 -8.42
N ASP A 220 -1.31 16.80 -8.38
CA ASP A 220 -1.73 18.03 -7.72
C ASP A 220 -2.35 17.73 -6.34
N LEU A 221 -1.60 18.02 -5.29
CA LEU A 221 -1.97 17.90 -3.88
C LEU A 221 -2.19 19.27 -3.23
N SER A 222 -2.44 20.32 -4.03
CA SER A 222 -2.61 21.69 -3.51
C SER A 222 -3.71 21.75 -2.47
N GLY A 223 -3.41 22.31 -1.30
CA GLY A 223 -4.33 22.40 -0.16
C GLY A 223 -4.74 21.06 0.46
N ALA A 224 -4.09 19.95 0.11
CA ALA A 224 -4.36 18.66 0.73
C ALA A 224 -3.93 18.65 2.21
N ASN A 225 -4.62 17.87 3.02
CA ASN A 225 -4.28 17.64 4.41
C ASN A 225 -3.46 16.36 4.55
N LEU A 226 -2.15 16.53 4.68
CA LEU A 226 -1.13 15.49 4.80
C LEU A 226 -0.52 15.42 6.22
N ARG A 227 -1.22 15.95 7.22
CA ARG A 227 -0.70 15.97 8.59
C ARG A 227 -0.35 14.57 9.10
N GLY A 228 0.90 14.39 9.55
CA GLY A 228 1.41 13.14 10.09
C GLY A 228 1.41 11.98 9.09
N VAL A 229 1.37 12.25 7.78
CA VAL A 229 1.47 11.24 6.73
C VAL A 229 2.85 10.58 6.75
N ASP A 230 2.91 9.30 6.47
CA ASP A 230 4.17 8.59 6.20
C ASP A 230 4.41 8.52 4.69
N LEU A 231 5.34 9.31 4.21
CA LEU A 231 5.80 9.42 2.82
C LEU A 231 7.28 9.00 2.70
N THR A 232 7.78 8.18 3.63
CA THR A 232 9.16 7.68 3.60
C THR A 232 9.46 7.02 2.26
N HIS A 233 10.57 7.42 1.61
CA HIS A 233 10.99 6.96 0.27
C HIS A 233 9.95 7.17 -0.85
N ALA A 234 8.98 8.08 -0.68
CA ALA A 234 7.98 8.36 -1.71
C ALA A 234 8.59 9.16 -2.88
N GLU A 235 8.08 8.90 -4.10
CA GLU A 235 8.37 9.68 -5.29
C GLU A 235 7.32 10.80 -5.42
N ILE A 236 7.74 12.07 -5.24
CA ILE A 236 6.86 13.24 -5.25
C ILE A 236 7.42 14.30 -6.21
N SER A 237 8.28 13.87 -7.13
CA SER A 237 8.94 14.77 -8.08
C SER A 237 7.94 15.51 -8.96
N GLU A 238 8.19 16.82 -9.16
CA GLU A 238 7.33 17.73 -9.95
C GLU A 238 5.85 17.79 -9.48
N ALA A 239 5.55 17.32 -8.25
CA ALA A 239 4.21 17.41 -7.68
C ALA A 239 3.91 18.84 -7.19
N ARG A 240 2.62 19.18 -7.12
CA ARG A 240 2.13 20.46 -6.59
C ARG A 240 1.57 20.26 -5.19
N LEU A 241 2.20 20.83 -4.19
CA LEU A 241 1.79 20.81 -2.79
C LEU A 241 1.53 22.23 -2.26
N THR A 242 1.21 23.17 -3.15
CA THR A 242 0.99 24.57 -2.79
C THR A 242 -0.08 24.69 -1.71
N GLY A 243 0.27 25.29 -0.56
CA GLY A 243 -0.62 25.43 0.60
C GLY A 243 -1.07 24.13 1.25
N ALA A 244 -0.41 23.01 0.99
CA ALA A 244 -0.69 21.73 1.67
C ALA A 244 -0.26 21.76 3.14
N THR A 245 -0.96 21.02 3.99
CA THR A 245 -0.60 20.83 5.40
C THR A 245 0.19 19.55 5.58
N LEU A 246 1.49 19.68 5.81
CA LEU A 246 2.46 18.59 6.02
C LEU A 246 3.01 18.57 7.47
N THR A 247 2.31 19.22 8.40
CA THR A 247 2.69 19.24 9.83
C THR A 247 2.91 17.81 10.32
N GLU A 248 4.04 17.55 11.00
CA GLU A 248 4.42 16.22 11.53
C GLU A 248 4.56 15.12 10.44
N ALA A 249 4.62 15.45 9.15
CA ALA A 249 4.78 14.48 8.08
C ALA A 249 6.17 13.83 8.09
N ASN A 250 6.26 12.55 7.76
CA ASN A 250 7.52 11.85 7.57
C ASN A 250 7.85 11.74 6.07
N LEU A 251 8.82 12.50 5.63
CA LEU A 251 9.33 12.59 4.26
C LEU A 251 10.79 12.08 4.18
N THR A 252 11.22 11.25 5.14
CA THR A 252 12.59 10.72 5.17
C THR A 252 12.92 10.04 3.84
N GLU A 253 14.04 10.47 3.22
CA GLU A 253 14.53 9.95 1.93
C GLU A 253 13.50 10.02 0.79
N ALA A 254 12.50 10.90 0.89
CA ALA A 254 11.55 11.13 -0.21
C ALA A 254 12.19 11.97 -1.32
N ASN A 255 11.79 11.74 -2.57
CA ASN A 255 12.20 12.55 -3.71
C ASN A 255 11.11 13.59 -4.03
N LEU A 256 11.42 14.86 -3.74
CA LEU A 256 10.56 16.02 -4.02
C LEU A 256 11.15 16.90 -5.13
N SER A 257 12.12 16.44 -5.91
CA SER A 257 12.80 17.26 -6.91
C SER A 257 11.83 18.03 -7.80
N GLY A 258 11.99 19.34 -7.91
CA GLY A 258 11.14 20.21 -8.71
C GLY A 258 9.70 20.35 -8.21
N ALA A 259 9.36 19.86 -7.02
CA ALA A 259 8.02 20.00 -6.46
C ALA A 259 7.73 21.45 -6.03
N SER A 260 6.46 21.88 -6.12
CA SER A 260 6.02 23.18 -5.64
C SER A 260 5.35 23.07 -4.27
N LEU A 261 6.04 23.56 -3.24
CA LEU A 261 5.62 23.60 -1.83
C LEU A 261 5.33 25.05 -1.38
N ALA A 262 5.05 25.96 -2.30
CA ALA A 262 4.83 27.35 -1.96
C ALA A 262 3.70 27.51 -0.92
N GLY A 263 4.00 28.19 0.20
CA GLY A 263 3.08 28.38 1.32
C GLY A 263 2.64 27.10 2.01
N ALA A 264 3.35 25.99 1.85
CA ALA A 264 3.06 24.75 2.56
C ALA A 264 3.45 24.84 4.04
N ASP A 265 2.69 24.16 4.91
CA ASP A 265 2.95 24.03 6.35
C ASP A 265 3.71 22.71 6.60
N LEU A 266 5.01 22.83 6.86
CA LEU A 266 5.96 21.72 7.13
C LEU A 266 6.45 21.72 8.59
N VAL A 267 5.68 22.34 9.49
CA VAL A 267 6.03 22.41 10.92
C VAL A 267 6.21 20.99 11.49
N ASP A 268 7.32 20.75 12.21
CA ASP A 268 7.69 19.46 12.78
C ASP A 268 7.83 18.32 11.75
N ALA A 269 7.94 18.60 10.45
CA ALA A 269 8.12 17.59 9.41
C ALA A 269 9.52 16.97 9.45
N VAL A 270 9.63 15.68 9.12
CA VAL A 270 10.89 14.94 9.04
C VAL A 270 11.27 14.76 7.57
N LEU A 271 12.32 15.46 7.13
CA LEU A 271 12.84 15.49 5.75
C LEU A 271 14.30 15.00 5.68
N ASN A 272 14.75 14.22 6.66
CA ASN A 272 16.14 13.76 6.69
C ASN A 272 16.49 12.96 5.42
N GLY A 273 17.57 13.36 4.75
CA GLY A 273 18.01 12.74 3.50
C GLY A 273 17.06 12.92 2.32
N ALA A 274 16.02 13.77 2.43
CA ALA A 274 15.11 14.05 1.33
C ALA A 274 15.80 14.83 0.20
N VAL A 275 15.37 14.59 -1.04
CA VAL A 275 15.84 15.31 -2.22
C VAL A 275 14.83 16.40 -2.57
N LEU A 276 15.21 17.66 -2.34
CA LEU A 276 14.40 18.87 -2.59
C LEU A 276 15.05 19.76 -3.67
N THR A 277 15.87 19.18 -4.53
CA THR A 277 16.61 19.91 -5.58
C THR A 277 15.63 20.68 -6.48
N GLY A 278 15.83 21.99 -6.60
CA GLY A 278 14.98 22.87 -7.43
C GLY A 278 13.54 23.00 -6.96
N CYS A 279 13.22 22.69 -5.70
CA CYS A 279 11.87 22.87 -5.15
C CYS A 279 11.49 24.34 -5.01
N GLU A 280 10.21 24.66 -5.20
CA GLU A 280 9.62 25.95 -4.87
C GLU A 280 9.09 25.91 -3.41
N LEU A 281 9.83 26.48 -2.46
CA LEU A 281 9.49 26.56 -1.03
C LEU A 281 9.13 28.00 -0.61
N VAL A 282 8.72 28.84 -1.57
CA VAL A 282 8.40 30.26 -1.35
C VAL A 282 7.36 30.40 -0.24
N ALA A 283 7.69 31.18 0.81
CA ALA A 283 6.84 31.40 1.98
C ALA A 283 6.37 30.10 2.70
N ALA A 284 7.09 28.97 2.57
CA ALA A 284 6.81 27.76 3.32
C ALA A 284 7.24 27.89 4.78
N ASP A 285 6.53 27.21 5.69
CA ASP A 285 6.86 27.14 7.12
C ASP A 285 7.52 25.79 7.45
N LEU A 286 8.84 25.84 7.69
CA LEU A 286 9.66 24.68 8.10
C LEU A 286 10.10 24.82 9.57
N THR A 287 9.26 25.45 10.41
CA THR A 287 9.57 25.58 11.84
C THR A 287 9.68 24.22 12.49
N SER A 288 10.79 23.97 13.20
CA SER A 288 11.12 22.70 13.86
C SER A 288 11.23 21.48 12.91
N ALA A 289 11.40 21.70 11.61
CA ALA A 289 11.62 20.62 10.67
C ALA A 289 13.00 19.99 10.84
N TYR A 290 13.13 18.71 10.48
CA TYR A 290 14.38 17.95 10.48
C TYR A 290 14.84 17.76 9.05
N LEU A 291 15.93 18.40 8.66
CA LEU A 291 16.48 18.43 7.30
C LEU A 291 17.93 17.90 7.27
N ALA A 292 18.29 17.05 8.24
CA ALA A 292 19.64 16.51 8.28
C ALA A 292 19.96 15.74 6.98
N ASP A 293 21.11 16.06 6.35
CA ASP A 293 21.56 15.48 5.09
C ASP A 293 20.58 15.67 3.89
N ALA A 294 19.61 16.58 3.99
CA ALA A 294 18.70 16.88 2.88
C ALA A 294 19.40 17.66 1.77
N ASP A 295 18.98 17.43 0.51
CA ASP A 295 19.47 18.17 -0.66
C ASP A 295 18.48 19.25 -1.09
N LEU A 296 18.75 20.50 -0.71
CA LEU A 296 17.99 21.70 -1.06
C LEU A 296 18.71 22.53 -2.15
N SER A 297 19.63 21.90 -2.90
CA SER A 297 20.35 22.62 -3.95
C SER A 297 19.37 23.20 -4.99
N GLU A 298 19.64 24.42 -5.44
CA GLU A 298 18.80 25.15 -6.41
C GLU A 298 17.35 25.42 -5.95
N ALA A 299 17.00 25.16 -4.67
CA ALA A 299 15.64 25.39 -4.14
C ALA A 299 15.37 26.89 -3.95
N ASP A 300 14.14 27.34 -4.21
CA ASP A 300 13.68 28.70 -3.92
C ASP A 300 13.00 28.75 -2.53
N LEU A 301 13.71 29.29 -1.56
CA LEU A 301 13.27 29.47 -0.16
C LEU A 301 12.88 30.92 0.14
N THR A 302 12.58 31.72 -0.88
CA THR A 302 12.23 33.13 -0.70
C THR A 302 11.10 33.32 0.31
N GLY A 303 11.35 34.08 1.38
CA GLY A 303 10.38 34.37 2.44
C GLY A 303 10.01 33.16 3.30
N ALA A 304 10.69 32.01 3.17
CA ALA A 304 10.42 30.84 3.98
C ALA A 304 10.86 31.02 5.44
N THR A 305 10.17 30.35 6.37
CA THR A 305 10.60 30.20 7.76
C THR A 305 11.35 28.88 7.88
N LEU A 306 12.69 28.94 7.99
CA LEU A 306 13.56 27.77 8.05
C LEU A 306 14.25 27.68 9.42
N ILE A 307 13.44 27.54 10.49
CA ILE A 307 13.94 27.33 11.85
C ILE A 307 14.04 25.82 12.09
N ALA A 308 15.12 25.21 11.63
CA ALA A 308 15.23 23.78 11.40
C ALA A 308 16.60 23.20 11.77
N ASP A 309 16.71 21.89 11.86
CA ASP A 309 17.98 21.16 11.88
C ASP A 309 18.47 20.95 10.44
N LEU A 310 19.53 21.67 10.08
CA LEU A 310 20.16 21.67 8.76
C LEU A 310 21.52 20.93 8.76
N SER A 311 21.74 20.06 9.73
CA SER A 311 23.02 19.33 9.87
C SER A 311 23.33 18.54 8.60
N GLY A 312 24.45 18.85 7.92
CA GLY A 312 24.85 18.19 6.68
C GLY A 312 24.02 18.52 5.43
N ALA A 313 23.01 19.37 5.54
CA ALA A 313 22.14 19.75 4.41
C ALA A 313 22.91 20.48 3.31
N ASN A 314 22.48 20.31 2.06
CA ASN A 314 23.05 20.96 0.89
C ASN A 314 22.11 22.07 0.39
N LEU A 315 22.49 23.35 0.60
CA LEU A 315 21.76 24.53 0.09
C LEU A 315 22.56 25.22 -1.04
N THR A 316 23.46 24.53 -1.73
CA THR A 316 24.24 25.11 -2.83
C THR A 316 23.30 25.69 -3.88
N ASP A 317 23.56 26.95 -4.29
CA ASP A 317 22.78 27.68 -5.29
C ASP A 317 21.30 27.90 -4.94
N ALA A 318 20.88 27.65 -3.68
CA ALA A 318 19.54 27.97 -3.21
C ALA A 318 19.31 29.49 -3.14
N VAL A 319 18.08 29.92 -3.40
CA VAL A 319 17.60 31.29 -3.24
C VAL A 319 17.10 31.48 -1.81
N LEU A 320 17.74 32.38 -1.05
CA LEU A 320 17.51 32.60 0.38
C LEU A 320 17.05 34.06 0.69
N ASP A 321 16.36 34.69 -0.28
CA ASP A 321 15.88 36.05 -0.09
C ASP A 321 14.79 36.10 0.98
N GLU A 322 14.86 37.08 1.89
CA GLU A 322 13.88 37.28 2.98
C GLU A 322 13.67 36.05 3.90
N ILE A 323 14.62 35.10 3.93
CA ILE A 323 14.53 33.89 4.73
C ILE A 323 14.60 34.19 6.25
N THR A 324 13.85 33.45 7.05
CA THR A 324 13.96 33.47 8.52
C THR A 324 14.73 32.24 8.99
N LEU A 325 15.95 32.43 9.52
CA LEU A 325 16.85 31.36 10.01
C LEU A 325 17.12 31.42 11.52
N ALA A 326 16.62 32.43 12.22
CA ALA A 326 16.98 32.66 13.62
C ALA A 326 16.61 31.45 14.50
N GLY A 327 17.62 30.73 14.99
CA GLY A 327 17.47 29.53 15.80
C GLY A 327 17.62 28.22 15.03
N SER A 328 17.86 28.25 13.71
CA SER A 328 18.25 27.07 12.96
C SER A 328 19.61 26.56 13.40
N VAL A 329 19.79 25.25 13.35
CA VAL A 329 21.02 24.59 13.71
C VAL A 329 21.68 24.02 12.47
N TYR A 330 23.00 24.18 12.32
CA TYR A 330 23.75 23.61 11.22
C TYR A 330 25.12 23.11 11.68
N THR A 331 25.79 22.30 10.86
CA THR A 331 27.13 21.77 11.14
C THR A 331 28.13 22.21 10.06
N ALA A 332 29.43 21.96 10.28
CA ALA A 332 30.48 22.19 9.28
C ALA A 332 30.25 21.39 7.97
N GLY A 333 29.38 20.36 7.96
CA GLY A 333 28.99 19.60 6.78
C GLY A 333 27.91 20.28 5.94
N THR A 334 27.21 21.27 6.48
CA THR A 334 26.16 22.00 5.78
C THR A 334 26.77 22.90 4.70
N ARG A 335 26.23 22.83 3.50
CA ARG A 335 26.70 23.59 2.33
C ARG A 335 25.76 24.73 2.05
N TRP A 336 26.26 25.96 2.18
CA TRP A 336 25.52 27.19 1.89
C TRP A 336 25.90 27.77 0.52
N PRO A 337 25.02 28.60 -0.08
CA PRO A 337 25.44 29.40 -1.25
C PRO A 337 26.66 30.22 -0.91
N SER A 338 27.60 30.38 -1.86
CA SER A 338 28.94 31.03 -1.62
C SER A 338 28.87 32.49 -1.17
N TRP A 339 27.73 33.13 -1.33
CA TRP A 339 27.48 34.54 -0.96
C TRP A 339 26.74 34.67 0.38
N PHE A 340 26.31 33.58 1.02
CA PHE A 340 25.45 33.60 2.20
C PHE A 340 26.19 33.33 3.49
N GLU A 341 25.98 34.20 4.49
CA GLU A 341 26.61 34.09 5.83
C GLU A 341 25.55 33.71 6.87
N PRO A 342 25.38 32.43 7.23
CA PRO A 342 24.25 31.95 8.07
C PRO A 342 24.26 32.57 9.48
N LEU A 343 25.43 32.86 10.06
CA LEU A 343 25.55 33.48 11.38
C LEU A 343 24.95 34.90 11.42
N GLU A 344 25.04 35.67 10.31
CA GLU A 344 24.44 37.00 10.22
C GLU A 344 22.92 36.95 10.21
N HIS A 345 22.33 35.79 9.88
CA HIS A 345 20.89 35.55 9.84
C HIS A 345 20.39 34.81 11.09
N GLY A 346 21.23 34.64 12.11
CA GLY A 346 20.89 34.09 13.43
C GLY A 346 20.83 32.55 13.48
N ALA A 347 21.41 31.87 12.49
CA ALA A 347 21.62 30.42 12.56
C ALA A 347 22.76 30.10 13.56
N VAL A 348 22.75 28.92 14.14
CA VAL A 348 23.68 28.45 15.17
C VAL A 348 24.52 27.29 14.63
N GLU A 349 25.84 27.42 14.61
CA GLU A 349 26.71 26.33 14.25
C GLU A 349 26.93 25.37 15.42
N GLU A 350 26.52 24.13 15.28
CA GLU A 350 26.88 23.07 16.22
C GLU A 350 28.28 22.54 15.89
N GLY A 351 29.20 22.68 16.84
CA GLY A 351 30.52 22.09 16.77
C GLY A 351 30.46 20.56 16.76
N PRO A 352 31.51 19.86 16.31
CA PRO A 352 31.53 18.40 16.32
C PRO A 352 31.22 17.91 17.73
N ALA A 353 30.21 17.01 17.82
CA ALA A 353 29.79 16.42 19.09
C ALA A 353 31.05 15.97 19.86
N SER A 354 31.31 16.57 21.02
CA SER A 354 32.46 16.20 21.87
C SER A 354 32.32 14.71 22.16
N ALA A 355 33.27 13.90 21.68
CA ALA A 355 33.30 12.48 21.97
C ALA A 355 33.15 12.30 23.49
N PRO A 356 32.31 11.36 23.97
CA PRO A 356 32.15 11.15 25.39
C PRO A 356 33.53 10.89 25.99
N THR A 357 33.97 11.79 26.88
CA THR A 357 35.23 11.63 27.63
C THR A 357 35.11 10.33 28.40
N ALA A 358 35.86 9.32 28.01
CA ALA A 358 35.98 8.09 28.76
C ALA A 358 36.31 8.43 30.22
N PRO A 359 35.61 7.85 31.21
CA PRO A 359 35.95 8.09 32.60
C PRO A 359 37.37 7.56 32.80
N THR A 360 38.27 8.46 33.17
CA THR A 360 39.61 8.12 33.63
C THR A 360 39.47 7.25 34.87
N ALA A 361 39.99 6.03 34.80
CA ALA A 361 40.04 5.02 35.85
C ALA A 361 40.91 5.48 37.04
#